data_6d606d172f27c11dbbbd7e9fcd45d6ce
#
_entry.id   6d606d172f27c11dbbbd7e9fcd45d6ce
#
_cell.length_a   1.000
_cell.length_b   1.000
_cell.length_c   1.000
_cell.angle_alpha   90.00
_cell.angle_beta   90.00
_cell.angle_gamma   90.00
#
_symmetry.space_group_name_H-M   'P 1'
#
loop_
_entity.id
_entity.type
_entity.pdbx_description
1 polymer ?
#
loop_
_entity_poly.entity_id
_entity_poly.type
_entity_poly.pdbx_seq_one_letter_code
_entity_poly.pdbx_strand_id
1 'polypeptide(L)'
;MKKSPTNWFKFSLSLVIFLLVRLIPFRPPNIEPILAAQMPLAGVYGARAGFLFGVLSILFYDIFTQTLGPWSILTAGAYGLLGLGAAFYLRNKKSIRSYVGFAIMGTIFFDAVTMLTGPLFFNQPLLLALTGQISFTALHLLGNISFAVFLSPVIYSLLAPDKNPKITQAVSLINPKII
;
A
#
# COMPACT_ATOMS: atom_id res chain seq x y z
N MET A 1 -21.78 2.03 -3.00
CA MET A 1 -21.29 3.18 -2.20
C MET A 1 -20.55 4.14 -3.10
N LYS A 2 -20.90 5.44 -3.12
CA LYS A 2 -20.07 6.48 -3.74
C LYS A 2 -18.71 6.51 -3.01
N LYS A 3 -17.60 6.42 -3.77
CA LYS A 3 -16.27 6.60 -3.20
C LYS A 3 -16.10 8.05 -2.78
N SER A 4 -15.41 8.29 -1.66
CA SER A 4 -15.04 9.65 -1.27
C SER A 4 -14.14 10.24 -2.36
N PRO A 5 -14.29 11.53 -2.71
CA PRO A 5 -13.33 12.18 -3.58
C PRO A 5 -11.95 12.11 -2.94
N THR A 6 -10.91 11.94 -3.77
CA THR A 6 -9.53 11.86 -3.28
C THR A 6 -9.15 13.16 -2.58
N ASN A 7 -8.84 13.06 -1.32
CA ASN A 7 -8.23 14.18 -0.61
C ASN A 7 -6.73 14.18 -0.90
N TRP A 8 -6.31 14.99 -1.88
CA TRP A 8 -4.93 15.05 -2.34
C TRP A 8 -3.93 15.46 -1.26
N PHE A 9 -4.34 16.28 -0.30
CA PHE A 9 -3.49 16.62 0.84
C PHE A 9 -3.21 15.39 1.70
N LYS A 10 -4.24 14.65 2.11
CA LYS A 10 -4.06 13.41 2.89
C LYS A 10 -3.27 12.36 2.11
N PHE A 11 -3.48 12.27 0.80
CA PHE A 11 -2.75 11.38 -0.09
C PHE A 11 -1.26 11.73 -0.12
N SER A 12 -0.91 12.99 -0.40
CA SER A 12 0.48 13.45 -0.46
C SER A 12 1.17 13.35 0.89
N LEU A 13 0.49 13.70 1.97
CA LEU A 13 1.01 13.54 3.33
C LEU A 13 1.32 12.06 3.63
N SER A 14 0.45 11.14 3.24
CA SER A 14 0.70 9.71 3.38
C SER A 14 1.95 9.28 2.59
N LEU A 15 2.10 9.73 1.33
CA LEU A 15 3.29 9.43 0.53
C LEU A 15 4.57 9.90 1.21
N VAL A 16 4.59 11.13 1.71
CA VAL A 16 5.76 11.71 2.40
C VAL A 16 6.07 10.92 3.68
N ILE A 17 5.07 10.65 4.52
CA ILE A 17 5.28 9.90 5.76
C ILE A 17 5.87 8.51 5.46
N PHE A 18 5.31 7.79 4.51
CA PHE A 18 5.78 6.43 4.19
C PHE A 18 7.14 6.43 3.49
N LEU A 19 7.45 7.46 2.69
CA LEU A 19 8.79 7.65 2.16
C LEU A 19 9.81 7.87 3.31
N LEU A 20 9.51 8.75 4.26
CA LEU A 20 10.38 9.00 5.42
C LEU A 20 10.57 7.72 6.26
N VAL A 21 9.51 6.94 6.50
CA VAL A 21 9.64 5.65 7.20
C VAL A 21 10.56 4.69 6.44
N ARG A 22 10.49 4.66 5.11
CA ARG A 22 11.38 3.82 4.30
C ARG A 22 12.84 4.27 4.31
N LEU A 23 13.10 5.55 4.49
CA LEU A 23 14.46 6.12 4.58
C LEU A 23 15.11 5.93 5.95
N ILE A 24 14.41 5.39 6.97
CA ILE A 24 15.00 5.10 8.28
C ILE A 24 16.11 4.07 8.12
N PRO A 25 17.37 4.39 8.54
CA PRO A 25 18.48 3.46 8.50
C PRO A 25 18.24 2.28 9.46
N PHE A 26 18.91 1.15 9.20
CA PHE A 26 18.84 -0.08 10.02
C PHE A 26 17.45 -0.74 10.09
N ARG A 27 16.54 -0.38 9.22
CA ARG A 27 15.26 -1.08 9.09
C ARG A 27 15.51 -2.53 8.64
N PRO A 28 14.88 -3.53 9.27
CA PRO A 28 14.98 -4.91 8.79
C PRO A 28 14.57 -5.02 7.32
N PRO A 29 15.30 -5.80 6.51
CA PRO A 29 14.95 -6.00 5.11
C PRO A 29 13.54 -6.58 5.00
N ASN A 30 12.82 -6.19 3.96
CA ASN A 30 11.46 -6.70 3.62
C ASN A 30 10.35 -6.36 4.65
N ILE A 31 10.64 -5.51 5.63
CA ILE A 31 9.62 -5.00 6.55
C ILE A 31 9.26 -3.58 6.14
N GLU A 32 8.26 -3.47 5.24
CA GLU A 32 7.84 -2.20 4.65
C GLU A 32 6.34 -1.96 4.83
N PRO A 33 5.93 -0.79 5.36
CA PRO A 33 4.52 -0.52 5.61
C PRO A 33 3.74 -0.01 4.39
N ILE A 34 4.29 -0.14 3.16
CA ILE A 34 3.67 0.40 1.94
C ILE A 34 2.27 -0.20 1.74
N LEU A 35 2.17 -1.53 1.76
CA LEU A 35 0.91 -2.22 1.53
C LEU A 35 -0.14 -1.86 2.58
N ALA A 36 0.30 -1.68 3.84
CA ALA A 36 -0.57 -1.31 4.94
C ALA A 36 -1.21 0.08 4.78
N ALA A 37 -0.53 1.02 4.13
CA ALA A 37 -1.09 2.32 3.79
C ALA A 37 -1.88 2.29 2.48
N GLN A 38 -1.38 1.55 1.49
CA GLN A 38 -2.00 1.44 0.18
C GLN A 38 -3.41 0.83 0.25
N MET A 39 -3.60 -0.20 1.08
CA MET A 39 -4.90 -0.85 1.25
C MET A 39 -6.02 0.13 1.68
N PRO A 40 -5.90 0.87 2.79
CA PRO A 40 -6.93 1.83 3.18
C PRO A 40 -7.06 3.00 2.21
N LEU A 41 -5.97 3.51 1.62
CA LEU A 41 -6.03 4.54 0.57
C LEU A 41 -6.85 4.08 -0.64
N ALA A 42 -6.57 2.87 -1.12
CA ALA A 42 -7.32 2.25 -2.22
C ALA A 42 -8.79 2.00 -1.86
N GLY A 43 -9.04 1.57 -0.63
CA GLY A 43 -10.40 1.31 -0.12
C GLY A 43 -11.24 2.57 0.00
N VAL A 44 -10.66 3.70 0.43
CA VAL A 44 -11.35 4.99 0.62
C VAL A 44 -11.44 5.78 -0.67
N TYR A 45 -10.32 5.99 -1.35
CA TYR A 45 -10.24 6.89 -2.52
C TYR A 45 -10.34 6.16 -3.87
N GLY A 46 -10.20 4.84 -3.87
CA GLY A 46 -10.41 4.02 -5.05
C GLY A 46 -9.14 3.61 -5.80
N ALA A 47 -9.34 2.96 -6.94
CA ALA A 47 -8.31 2.26 -7.70
C ALA A 47 -7.16 3.18 -8.16
N ARG A 48 -7.50 4.40 -8.63
CA ARG A 48 -6.48 5.37 -9.08
C ARG A 48 -5.54 5.78 -7.94
N ALA A 49 -6.11 6.07 -6.75
CA ALA A 49 -5.30 6.44 -5.59
C ALA A 49 -4.43 5.27 -5.12
N GLY A 50 -4.99 4.05 -5.08
CA GLY A 50 -4.22 2.84 -4.74
C GLY A 50 -3.07 2.59 -5.72
N PHE A 51 -3.34 2.67 -7.02
CA PHE A 51 -2.33 2.52 -8.07
C PHE A 51 -1.20 3.55 -7.93
N LEU A 52 -1.58 4.84 -7.90
CA LEU A 52 -0.60 5.94 -7.82
C LEU A 52 0.22 5.87 -6.54
N PHE A 53 -0.40 5.54 -5.40
CA PHE A 53 0.35 5.41 -4.15
C PHE A 53 1.41 4.31 -4.24
N GLY A 54 1.07 3.14 -4.79
CA GLY A 54 2.02 2.04 -4.97
C GLY A 54 3.19 2.42 -5.87
N VAL A 55 2.88 2.92 -7.07
CA VAL A 55 3.90 3.32 -8.06
C VAL A 55 4.81 4.44 -7.51
N LEU A 56 4.21 5.51 -7.00
CA LEU A 56 4.98 6.67 -6.52
C LEU A 56 5.81 6.34 -5.27
N SER A 57 5.34 5.46 -4.38
CA SER A 57 6.10 5.02 -3.20
C SER A 57 7.41 4.33 -3.58
N ILE A 58 7.41 3.56 -4.66
CA ILE A 58 8.63 2.89 -5.16
C ILE A 58 9.51 3.89 -5.89
N LEU A 59 8.96 4.61 -6.87
CA LEU A 59 9.75 5.51 -7.70
C LEU A 59 10.42 6.62 -6.89
N PHE A 60 9.71 7.24 -5.95
CA PHE A 60 10.32 8.27 -5.10
C PHE A 60 11.43 7.70 -4.23
N TYR A 61 11.23 6.53 -3.63
CA TYR A 61 12.28 5.90 -2.85
C TYR A 61 13.52 5.62 -3.70
N ASP A 62 13.35 4.99 -4.86
CA ASP A 62 14.47 4.63 -5.74
C ASP A 62 15.19 5.86 -6.29
N ILE A 63 14.46 6.97 -6.55
CA ILE A 63 15.05 8.26 -6.95
C ILE A 63 15.90 8.83 -5.80
N PHE A 64 15.33 8.92 -4.58
CA PHE A 64 16.01 9.51 -3.43
C PHE A 64 17.23 8.70 -2.99
N THR A 65 17.18 7.38 -3.11
CA THR A 65 18.30 6.49 -2.77
C THR A 65 19.25 6.22 -3.92
N GLN A 66 19.00 6.80 -5.11
CA GLN A 66 19.79 6.61 -6.32
C GLN A 66 19.89 5.13 -6.74
N THR A 67 18.83 4.38 -6.51
CA THR A 67 18.75 2.94 -6.80
C THR A 67 17.84 2.62 -7.98
N LEU A 68 17.50 3.61 -8.82
CA LEU A 68 16.70 3.38 -10.03
C LEU A 68 17.33 2.35 -10.95
N GLY A 69 16.53 1.34 -11.35
CA GLY A 69 17.00 0.28 -12.25
C GLY A 69 15.85 -0.49 -12.87
N PRO A 70 16.13 -1.53 -13.66
CA PRO A 70 15.09 -2.36 -14.28
C PRO A 70 14.11 -2.96 -13.28
N TRP A 71 14.58 -3.30 -12.07
CA TRP A 71 13.73 -3.78 -10.97
C TRP A 71 12.68 -2.75 -10.52
N SER A 72 12.97 -1.44 -10.62
CA SER A 72 12.03 -0.39 -10.24
C SER A 72 10.75 -0.44 -11.04
N ILE A 73 10.82 -0.85 -12.32
CA ILE A 73 9.64 -0.99 -13.20
C ILE A 73 8.78 -2.15 -12.71
N LEU A 74 9.39 -3.31 -12.42
CA LEU A 74 8.64 -4.48 -11.94
C LEU A 74 8.04 -4.23 -10.56
N THR A 75 8.81 -3.68 -9.63
CA THR A 75 8.34 -3.42 -8.25
C THR A 75 7.28 -2.34 -8.22
N ALA A 76 7.45 -1.23 -8.93
CA ALA A 76 6.44 -0.18 -9.04
C ALA A 76 5.17 -0.69 -9.72
N GLY A 77 5.30 -1.46 -10.80
CA GLY A 77 4.19 -2.09 -11.49
C GLY A 77 3.43 -3.07 -10.59
N ALA A 78 4.14 -3.94 -9.86
CA ALA A 78 3.54 -4.88 -8.93
C ALA A 78 2.77 -4.16 -7.81
N TYR A 79 3.35 -3.12 -7.18
CA TYR A 79 2.62 -2.31 -6.19
C TYR A 79 1.44 -1.54 -6.82
N GLY A 80 1.59 -1.04 -8.05
CA GLY A 80 0.47 -0.45 -8.78
C GLY A 80 -0.71 -1.41 -8.94
N LEU A 81 -0.43 -2.64 -9.38
CA LEU A 81 -1.44 -3.71 -9.52
C LEU A 81 -2.05 -4.09 -8.16
N LEU A 82 -1.25 -4.17 -7.10
CA LEU A 82 -1.76 -4.38 -5.74
C LEU A 82 -2.72 -3.28 -5.32
N GLY A 83 -2.42 -2.02 -5.65
CA GLY A 83 -3.32 -0.90 -5.37
C GLY A 83 -4.65 -1.00 -6.11
N LEU A 84 -4.66 -1.45 -7.36
CA LEU A 84 -5.89 -1.77 -8.09
C LEU A 84 -6.65 -2.91 -7.40
N GLY A 85 -5.97 -4.02 -7.12
CA GLY A 85 -6.54 -5.18 -6.44
C GLY A 85 -7.14 -4.84 -5.08
N ALA A 86 -6.44 -4.04 -4.28
CA ALA A 86 -6.92 -3.57 -2.97
C ALA A 86 -8.22 -2.78 -3.10
N ALA A 87 -8.34 -1.90 -4.10
CA ALA A 87 -9.55 -1.12 -4.32
C ALA A 87 -10.77 -1.99 -4.64
N PHE A 88 -10.57 -3.08 -5.38
CA PHE A 88 -11.65 -4.04 -5.68
C PHE A 88 -11.97 -4.93 -4.49
N TYR A 89 -10.94 -5.52 -3.88
CA TYR A 89 -11.12 -6.48 -2.78
C TYR A 89 -11.70 -5.82 -1.52
N LEU A 90 -11.22 -4.60 -1.18
CA LEU A 90 -11.63 -3.87 0.02
C LEU A 90 -12.83 -2.95 -0.19
N ARG A 91 -13.45 -2.95 -1.37
CA ARG A 91 -14.56 -2.06 -1.72
C ARG A 91 -15.67 -2.00 -0.67
N ASN A 92 -16.03 -3.17 -0.12
CA ASN A 92 -17.09 -3.33 0.89
C ASN A 92 -16.56 -4.00 2.17
N LYS A 93 -15.26 -4.18 2.32
CA LYS A 93 -14.62 -4.91 3.41
C LYS A 93 -13.68 -3.97 4.17
N LYS A 94 -13.90 -3.81 5.47
CA LYS A 94 -13.14 -2.88 6.33
C LYS A 94 -12.63 -3.54 7.60
N SER A 95 -12.78 -4.86 7.71
CA SER A 95 -12.36 -5.61 8.87
C SER A 95 -10.85 -5.89 8.83
N ILE A 96 -10.26 -6.06 10.00
CA ILE A 96 -8.85 -6.48 10.13
C ILE A 96 -8.60 -7.78 9.36
N ARG A 97 -9.54 -8.74 9.42
CA ARG A 97 -9.45 -10.00 8.65
C ARG A 97 -9.32 -9.77 7.15
N SER A 98 -10.00 -8.75 6.62
CA SER A 98 -9.92 -8.41 5.20
C SER A 98 -8.58 -7.77 4.83
N TYR A 99 -8.02 -6.92 5.70
CA TYR A 99 -6.68 -6.37 5.50
C TYR A 99 -5.62 -7.46 5.55
N VAL A 100 -5.69 -8.36 6.54
CA VAL A 100 -4.77 -9.51 6.66
C VAL A 100 -4.89 -10.43 5.45
N GLY A 101 -6.11 -10.78 5.05
CA GLY A 101 -6.32 -11.63 3.87
C GLY A 101 -5.75 -11.03 2.59
N PHE A 102 -5.95 -9.71 2.38
CA PHE A 102 -5.34 -9.04 1.23
C PHE A 102 -3.81 -8.92 1.37
N ALA A 103 -3.29 -8.66 2.57
CA ALA A 103 -1.86 -8.60 2.81
C ALA A 103 -1.16 -9.93 2.46
N ILE A 104 -1.74 -11.06 2.86
CA ILE A 104 -1.19 -12.39 2.52
C ILE A 104 -1.18 -12.61 1.00
N MET A 105 -2.34 -12.46 0.35
CA MET A 105 -2.45 -12.67 -1.10
C MET A 105 -1.56 -11.69 -1.88
N GLY A 106 -1.56 -10.42 -1.46
CA GLY A 106 -0.79 -9.37 -2.12
C GLY A 106 0.71 -9.57 -1.96
N THR A 107 1.17 -10.01 -0.80
CA THR A 107 2.59 -10.31 -0.57
C THR A 107 3.05 -11.47 -1.44
N ILE A 108 2.29 -12.57 -1.47
CA ILE A 108 2.62 -13.72 -2.31
C ILE A 108 2.67 -13.33 -3.79
N PHE A 109 1.69 -12.55 -4.26
CA PHE A 109 1.67 -12.04 -5.64
C PHE A 109 2.89 -11.15 -5.92
N PHE A 110 3.18 -10.18 -5.05
CA PHE A 110 4.31 -9.27 -5.20
C PHE A 110 5.63 -10.04 -5.26
N ASP A 111 5.83 -10.94 -4.33
CA ASP A 111 7.05 -11.73 -4.22
C ASP A 111 7.26 -12.65 -5.41
N ALA A 112 6.18 -13.28 -5.91
CA ALA A 112 6.24 -14.08 -7.12
C ALA A 112 6.63 -13.26 -8.36
N VAL A 113 6.10 -12.04 -8.50
CA VAL A 113 6.43 -11.17 -9.63
C VAL A 113 7.86 -10.64 -9.50
N THR A 114 8.25 -10.15 -8.33
CA THR A 114 9.56 -9.50 -8.14
C THR A 114 10.71 -10.49 -8.10
N MET A 115 10.48 -11.74 -7.70
CA MET A 115 11.45 -12.82 -7.80
C MET A 115 11.98 -13.00 -9.24
N LEU A 116 11.13 -12.74 -10.23
CA LEU A 116 11.52 -12.86 -11.66
C LEU A 116 12.53 -11.81 -12.10
N THR A 117 12.77 -10.76 -11.29
CA THR A 117 13.76 -9.72 -11.62
C THR A 117 15.15 -10.30 -11.83
N GLY A 118 15.59 -11.22 -10.96
CA GLY A 118 16.89 -11.88 -11.07
C GLY A 118 17.05 -12.66 -12.37
N PRO A 119 16.16 -13.62 -12.68
CA PRO A 119 16.20 -14.37 -13.93
C PRO A 119 16.06 -13.50 -15.19
N LEU A 120 15.17 -12.49 -15.19
CA LEU A 120 14.90 -11.70 -16.38
C LEU A 120 15.98 -10.68 -16.73
N PHE A 121 16.59 -10.05 -15.72
CA PHE A 121 17.50 -8.93 -15.95
C PHE A 121 18.96 -9.21 -15.61
N PHE A 122 19.23 -10.24 -14.82
CA PHE A 122 20.57 -10.50 -14.27
C PHE A 122 21.08 -11.93 -14.53
N ASN A 123 20.44 -12.68 -15.43
CA ASN A 123 20.78 -14.08 -15.76
C ASN A 123 20.90 -15.00 -14.53
N GLN A 124 20.18 -14.70 -13.46
CA GLN A 124 20.16 -15.54 -12.25
C GLN A 124 19.45 -16.85 -12.53
N PRO A 125 20.01 -18.02 -12.14
CA PRO A 125 19.30 -19.28 -12.26
C PRO A 125 17.97 -19.26 -11.49
N LEU A 126 16.88 -19.70 -12.12
CA LEU A 126 15.55 -19.70 -11.52
C LEU A 126 15.50 -20.45 -10.18
N LEU A 127 16.19 -21.58 -10.07
CA LEU A 127 16.26 -22.35 -8.83
C LEU A 127 16.87 -21.54 -7.68
N LEU A 128 17.90 -20.74 -7.96
CA LEU A 128 18.53 -19.86 -6.97
C LEU A 128 17.57 -18.74 -6.54
N ALA A 129 16.83 -18.15 -7.49
CA ALA A 129 15.82 -17.16 -7.20
C ALA A 129 14.71 -17.73 -6.31
N LEU A 130 14.20 -18.93 -6.63
CA LEU A 130 13.17 -19.63 -5.85
C LEU A 130 13.62 -19.93 -4.42
N THR A 131 14.84 -20.48 -4.24
CA THR A 131 15.34 -20.82 -2.90
C THR A 131 15.57 -19.58 -2.04
N GLY A 132 16.09 -18.49 -2.61
CA GLY A 132 16.24 -17.21 -1.91
C GLY A 132 14.91 -16.59 -1.52
N GLN A 133 13.86 -16.80 -2.33
CA GLN A 133 12.55 -16.22 -2.12
C GLN A 133 11.85 -16.75 -0.85
N ILE A 134 12.14 -17.96 -0.38
CA ILE A 134 11.47 -18.57 0.77
C ILE A 134 11.65 -17.71 2.03
N SER A 135 12.90 -17.41 2.40
CA SER A 135 13.20 -16.59 3.57
C SER A 135 12.72 -15.13 3.40
N PHE A 136 12.84 -14.59 2.18
CA PHE A 136 12.35 -13.27 1.82
C PHE A 136 10.84 -13.18 2.06
N THR A 137 10.06 -14.10 1.48
CA THR A 137 8.59 -14.11 1.60
C THR A 137 8.14 -14.33 3.04
N ALA A 138 8.84 -15.15 3.83
CA ALA A 138 8.50 -15.35 5.23
C ALA A 138 8.59 -14.06 6.05
N LEU A 139 9.68 -13.29 5.90
CA LEU A 139 9.85 -11.99 6.57
C LEU A 139 8.86 -10.95 6.05
N HIS A 140 8.63 -10.94 4.74
CA HIS A 140 7.70 -10.01 4.09
C HIS A 140 6.25 -10.25 4.54
N LEU A 141 5.83 -11.52 4.64
CA LEU A 141 4.52 -11.89 5.20
C LEU A 141 4.40 -11.47 6.66
N LEU A 142 5.42 -11.73 7.48
CA LEU A 142 5.41 -11.33 8.89
C LEU A 142 5.23 -9.81 9.04
N GLY A 143 5.98 -9.03 8.27
CA GLY A 143 5.89 -7.56 8.27
C GLY A 143 4.51 -7.08 7.80
N ASN A 144 4.07 -7.54 6.63
CA ASN A 144 2.81 -7.08 6.04
C ASN A 144 1.57 -7.50 6.85
N ILE A 145 1.55 -8.70 7.45
CA ILE A 145 0.47 -9.14 8.34
C ILE A 145 0.45 -8.27 9.59
N SER A 146 1.60 -8.05 10.23
CA SER A 146 1.69 -7.18 11.40
C SER A 146 1.18 -5.77 11.11
N PHE A 147 1.63 -5.16 10.03
CA PHE A 147 1.16 -3.83 9.63
C PHE A 147 -0.32 -3.82 9.20
N ALA A 148 -0.83 -4.88 8.60
CA ALA A 148 -2.24 -5.00 8.27
C ALA A 148 -3.13 -5.05 9.51
N VAL A 149 -2.66 -5.65 10.60
CA VAL A 149 -3.38 -5.72 11.87
C VAL A 149 -3.36 -4.37 12.60
N PHE A 150 -2.18 -3.77 12.74
CA PHE A 150 -2.02 -2.60 13.62
C PHE A 150 -2.15 -1.28 12.87
N LEU A 151 -1.61 -1.16 11.67
CA LEU A 151 -1.47 0.12 10.97
C LEU A 151 -2.62 0.41 10.01
N SER A 152 -3.10 -0.58 9.24
CA SER A 152 -4.15 -0.35 8.25
C SER A 152 -5.47 0.16 8.83
N PRO A 153 -5.97 -0.35 9.98
CA PRO A 153 -7.19 0.20 10.60
C PRO A 153 -7.02 1.65 11.06
N VAL A 154 -5.86 1.99 11.61
CA VAL A 154 -5.54 3.36 12.05
C VAL A 154 -5.53 4.31 10.86
N ILE A 155 -4.82 3.96 9.79
CA ILE A 155 -4.79 4.77 8.57
C ILE A 155 -6.21 4.90 7.98
N TYR A 156 -6.98 3.82 7.95
CA TYR A 156 -8.37 3.87 7.49
C TYR A 156 -9.19 4.90 8.28
N SER A 157 -9.07 4.92 9.62
CA SER A 157 -9.81 5.87 10.46
C SER A 157 -9.41 7.34 10.19
N LEU A 158 -8.14 7.60 9.86
CA LEU A 158 -7.65 8.93 9.53
C LEU A 158 -8.08 9.40 8.12
N LEU A 159 -8.25 8.46 7.19
CA LEU A 159 -8.61 8.76 5.80
C LEU A 159 -10.12 8.84 5.59
N ALA A 160 -10.88 8.01 6.29
CA ALA A 160 -12.32 7.96 6.15
C ALA A 160 -12.96 9.32 6.50
N PRO A 161 -13.99 9.75 5.74
CA PRO A 161 -14.74 10.93 6.12
C PRO A 161 -15.33 10.76 7.51
N ASP A 162 -15.25 11.78 8.35
CA ASP A 162 -15.83 11.78 9.70
C ASP A 162 -17.29 11.37 9.64
N LYS A 163 -17.57 10.20 10.16
CA LYS A 163 -18.94 9.70 10.32
C LYS A 163 -19.53 10.07 11.68
N ASN A 164 -19.18 11.23 12.22
CA ASN A 164 -19.87 11.69 13.40
C ASN A 164 -21.21 12.33 12.96
N PRO A 165 -22.36 11.60 13.08
CA PRO A 165 -23.65 12.11 12.63
C PRO A 165 -24.03 13.40 13.38
N LYS A 166 -23.51 13.61 14.58
CA LYS A 166 -23.74 14.83 15.38
C LYS A 166 -23.03 16.06 14.79
N ILE A 167 -21.79 15.90 14.27
CA ILE A 167 -21.06 16.99 13.64
C ILE A 167 -21.67 17.31 12.27
N THR A 168 -22.00 16.32 11.48
CA THR A 168 -22.64 16.50 10.17
C THR A 168 -24.00 17.18 10.33
N GLN A 169 -24.79 16.82 11.36
CA GLN A 169 -26.06 17.43 11.65
C GLN A 169 -25.91 18.89 12.17
N ALA A 170 -24.90 19.16 13.00
CA ALA A 170 -24.61 20.51 13.45
C ALA A 170 -24.15 21.43 12.30
N VAL A 171 -23.30 20.93 11.40
CA VAL A 171 -22.85 21.68 10.22
C VAL A 171 -23.97 21.92 9.23
N SER A 172 -24.91 20.98 9.04
CA SER A 172 -26.09 21.17 8.17
C SER A 172 -27.07 22.21 8.71
N LEU A 173 -27.15 22.35 10.03
CA LEU A 173 -27.98 23.39 10.68
C LEU A 173 -27.34 24.80 10.54
N ILE A 174 -26.02 24.88 10.46
CA ILE A 174 -25.31 26.16 10.31
C ILE A 174 -25.19 26.56 8.84
N ASN A 175 -25.03 25.64 7.93
CA ASN A 175 -24.92 25.90 6.49
C ASN A 175 -25.50 24.80 5.60
N PRO A 176 -26.78 24.92 5.22
CA PRO A 176 -27.49 23.91 4.42
C PRO A 176 -26.99 23.78 2.96
N LYS A 177 -26.06 24.63 2.51
CA LYS A 177 -25.50 24.61 1.14
C LYS A 177 -24.20 23.77 0.99
N ILE A 178 -23.71 23.12 2.07
CA ILE A 178 -22.44 22.37 2.04
C ILE A 178 -22.67 20.83 1.90
N ILE A 179 -23.90 20.38 1.74
CA ILE A 179 -24.23 18.95 1.57
C ILE A 179 -24.61 18.63 0.13
#